data_d502791c970a37c3649d5fd86d9217df
#
_entry.id   d502791c970a37c3649d5fd86d9217df
#
_cell.length_a   1.000
_cell.length_b   1.000
_cell.length_c   1.000
_cell.angle_alpha   90.00
_cell.angle_beta   90.00
_cell.angle_gamma   90.00
#
_symmetry.space_group_name_H-M   'P 1'
#
loop_
_entity.id
_entity.type
_entity.pdbx_description
1 polymer ?
#
loop_
_entity_poly.entity_id
_entity_poly.type
_entity_poly.pdbx_seq_one_letter_code
_entity_poly.pdbx_strand_id
1 'polypeptide(L)'
;SWMAGGMATMLLCTLLFSCNNEDFLESGNPEKACDNICFGISSDKDVQTRGYAGSDDEGYTADRFVLRSDDSADTLCVRAIVSDGINVSGFEGEQALTRATPVGKDNFYDKFHVLAYWSKNGTSVDQFYMNTNASNTGAIWSTEQIYYWPGADHSFQFYAWAPTDAGGLTTPSSPSSKELKYTVPADAADQKDIVVATTNEIPGNNNAAVPLTFKHICTAVRFAVGSQMQPGQIKSVALKGVKNAGTYNMANGAWTLGDATADFSQTLDKETTGNEGNGDEITSAEGTFMMLPQILPADAMIKVVFTNASG
;
A
#
# COMPACT_ATOMS: atom_id res chain seq x y z
N SER A 1 19.21 -12.45 -20.92
CA SER A 1 20.68 -12.47 -20.90
C SER A 1 21.21 -11.11 -21.27
N TRP A 2 22.12 -10.59 -20.49
CA TRP A 2 22.78 -9.31 -20.72
C TRP A 2 23.89 -9.48 -21.70
N MET A 3 23.93 -8.64 -22.71
CA MET A 3 25.08 -8.56 -23.56
C MET A 3 25.43 -7.11 -23.84
N ALA A 4 26.65 -6.75 -23.66
CA ALA A 4 27.12 -5.55 -24.04
C ALA A 4 28.45 -5.18 -24.42
N GLY A 5 28.85 -4.20 -24.81
CA GLY A 5 30.17 -3.67 -25.03
C GLY A 5 30.23 -2.22 -24.65
N GLY A 6 31.00 -1.91 -23.63
CA GLY A 6 31.30 -0.56 -23.26
C GLY A 6 30.82 -0.18 -21.86
N MET A 7 31.65 0.46 -21.07
CA MET A 7 31.38 0.95 -19.73
C MET A 7 30.28 2.02 -19.76
N ALA A 8 29.02 1.60 -19.84
CA ALA A 8 27.88 2.47 -19.67
C ALA A 8 27.19 2.15 -18.35
N THR A 9 27.14 3.11 -17.49
CA THR A 9 26.37 3.02 -16.24
C THR A 9 24.89 3.25 -16.57
N MET A 10 24.09 2.20 -16.51
CA MET A 10 22.63 2.30 -16.65
C MET A 10 22.04 2.65 -15.27
N LEU A 11 21.15 3.62 -15.22
CA LEU A 11 20.44 3.99 -14.00
C LEU A 11 19.00 3.54 -14.09
N LEU A 12 18.66 2.48 -13.37
CA LEU A 12 17.29 2.05 -13.14
C LEU A 12 16.86 2.54 -11.76
N CYS A 13 15.74 3.24 -11.69
CA CYS A 13 15.17 3.66 -10.40
C CYS A 13 14.10 2.67 -9.97
N THR A 14 14.23 2.12 -8.80
CA THR A 14 13.17 1.41 -8.10
C THR A 14 12.58 2.33 -7.04
N LEU A 15 11.28 2.46 -7.05
CA LEU A 15 10.56 3.20 -6.04
C LEU A 15 9.93 2.19 -5.08
N LEU A 16 10.41 2.17 -3.86
CA LEU A 16 9.77 1.44 -2.78
C LEU A 16 8.91 2.42 -2.02
N PHE A 17 7.60 2.29 -2.16
CA PHE A 17 6.67 3.09 -1.39
C PHE A 17 6.26 2.27 -0.18
N SER A 18 6.59 2.76 1.00
CA SER A 18 5.88 2.32 2.19
C SER A 18 4.64 3.17 2.30
N CYS A 19 3.49 2.59 2.07
CA CYS A 19 2.23 3.26 2.33
C CYS A 19 2.01 3.37 3.84
N ASN A 20 2.78 4.19 4.50
CA ASN A 20 2.50 4.62 5.86
C ASN A 20 2.03 6.06 5.82
N ASN A 21 0.75 6.21 5.89
CA ASN A 21 0.01 7.46 6.06
C ASN A 21 -0.16 8.35 4.82
N GLU A 22 -1.39 8.60 4.58
CA GLU A 22 -2.09 9.86 4.39
C GLU A 22 -2.72 10.12 3.05
N ASP A 23 -3.78 10.82 3.20
CA ASP A 23 -4.74 11.39 2.27
C ASP A 23 -5.93 10.51 1.91
N PHE A 24 -6.70 10.11 2.95
CA PHE A 24 -8.06 9.62 2.73
C PHE A 24 -9.12 10.67 3.09
N LEU A 25 -9.67 11.21 2.07
CA LEU A 25 -11.02 11.70 1.83
C LEU A 25 -11.78 12.48 2.90
N GLU A 26 -12.01 13.75 2.57
CA GLU A 26 -13.29 14.36 2.87
C GLU A 26 -14.39 13.78 1.93
N SER A 27 -14.95 12.64 2.25
CA SER A 27 -16.26 12.26 1.74
C SER A 27 -17.09 11.75 2.89
N GLY A 28 -17.81 12.64 3.49
CA GLY A 28 -18.67 12.43 4.61
C GLY A 28 -18.42 13.51 5.64
N ASN A 29 -19.35 14.43 5.77
CA ASN A 29 -19.33 15.41 6.84
C ASN A 29 -19.43 14.66 8.18
N PRO A 30 -18.36 14.61 9.01
CA PRO A 30 -18.40 13.91 10.29
C PRO A 30 -19.40 14.53 11.28
N GLU A 31 -19.90 15.73 10.99
CA GLU A 31 -20.91 16.41 11.78
C GLU A 31 -22.34 16.00 11.39
N LYS A 32 -22.52 15.18 10.35
CA LYS A 32 -23.86 14.75 9.98
C LYS A 32 -24.44 13.84 11.04
N ALA A 33 -25.55 14.26 11.63
CA ALA A 33 -26.30 13.45 12.57
C ALA A 33 -26.82 12.17 11.93
N CYS A 34 -26.64 11.05 12.63
CA CYS A 34 -27.15 9.74 12.23
C CYS A 34 -28.03 9.18 13.34
N ASP A 35 -29.22 8.74 12.99
CA ASP A 35 -30.12 8.06 13.92
C ASP A 35 -29.61 6.67 14.34
N ASN A 36 -28.68 6.14 13.55
CA ASN A 36 -28.02 4.84 13.74
C ASN A 36 -26.51 4.97 13.53
N ILE A 37 -25.76 3.91 13.79
CA ILE A 37 -24.32 3.90 13.56
C ILE A 37 -24.05 4.03 12.05
N CYS A 38 -23.37 5.11 11.66
CA CYS A 38 -22.91 5.37 10.32
C CYS A 38 -21.47 5.88 10.35
N PHE A 39 -20.79 5.94 9.20
CA PHE A 39 -19.38 6.26 9.12
C PHE A 39 -19.12 7.42 8.16
N GLY A 40 -18.11 8.21 8.48
CA GLY A 40 -17.47 9.16 7.59
C GLY A 40 -16.03 8.72 7.34
N ILE A 41 -15.59 8.78 6.10
CA ILE A 41 -14.18 8.60 5.77
C ILE A 41 -13.55 9.98 5.71
N SER A 42 -12.55 10.23 6.54
CA SER A 42 -11.81 11.49 6.53
C SER A 42 -10.34 11.23 6.19
N SER A 43 -9.71 12.22 5.53
CA SER A 43 -8.26 12.28 5.44
C SER A 43 -7.73 13.04 6.63
N ASP A 44 -6.70 12.53 7.26
CA ASP A 44 -5.98 13.26 8.28
C ASP A 44 -4.93 14.15 7.58
N LYS A 45 -5.24 15.43 7.44
CA LYS A 45 -4.31 16.43 6.86
C LYS A 45 -3.19 16.83 7.82
N ASP A 46 -3.27 16.41 9.07
CA ASP A 46 -2.40 16.89 10.14
C ASP A 46 -1.42 15.85 10.73
N VAL A 47 -1.42 14.61 10.25
CA VAL A 47 -0.43 13.64 10.71
C VAL A 47 0.83 13.78 9.87
N GLN A 48 1.77 14.56 10.39
CA GLN A 48 3.14 14.54 9.87
C GLN A 48 3.68 13.11 9.98
N THR A 49 3.90 12.50 8.85
CA THR A 49 4.62 11.24 8.75
C THR A 49 5.94 11.36 9.49
N ARG A 50 6.16 10.49 10.46
CA ARG A 50 7.50 10.30 10.99
C ARG A 50 8.30 9.53 9.95
N GLY A 51 8.77 10.26 8.94
CA GLY A 51 9.78 9.76 8.04
C GLY A 51 10.97 9.30 8.86
N TYR A 52 11.58 8.21 8.48
CA TYR A 52 12.87 7.80 9.01
C TYR A 52 13.84 8.96 8.84
N ALA A 53 14.26 9.56 9.96
CA ALA A 53 15.08 10.77 9.98
C ALA A 53 16.49 10.46 9.44
N GLY A 54 16.69 10.75 8.19
CA GLY A 54 17.98 10.78 7.50
C GLY A 54 18.06 12.05 6.66
N SER A 55 18.60 13.10 7.26
CA SER A 55 19.15 14.34 6.70
C SER A 55 18.56 14.93 5.42
N ASP A 56 18.02 16.14 5.60
CA ASP A 56 17.97 17.26 4.67
C ASP A 56 17.27 17.07 3.32
N ASP A 57 16.09 17.67 3.25
CA ASP A 57 15.20 17.88 2.11
C ASP A 57 14.38 16.67 1.62
N GLU A 58 13.08 16.78 1.84
CA GLU A 58 11.99 16.10 1.15
C GLU A 58 11.66 14.65 1.51
N GLY A 59 11.84 14.18 2.74
CA GLY A 59 11.11 13.00 3.26
C GLY A 59 11.36 11.66 2.57
N TYR A 60 12.41 11.51 1.75
CA TYR A 60 12.77 10.23 1.12
C TYR A 60 14.24 9.84 1.39
N THR A 61 14.48 8.55 1.52
CA THR A 61 15.82 7.96 1.53
C THR A 61 16.13 7.40 0.14
N ALA A 62 17.33 7.69 -0.38
CA ALA A 62 17.77 7.19 -1.66
C ALA A 62 19.06 6.39 -1.52
N ASP A 63 18.97 5.08 -1.73
CA ASP A 63 20.12 4.19 -1.80
C ASP A 63 20.48 3.89 -3.25
N ARG A 64 21.78 3.74 -3.52
CA ARG A 64 22.30 3.33 -4.82
C ARG A 64 22.97 1.98 -4.71
N PHE A 65 22.63 1.11 -5.63
CA PHE A 65 23.28 -0.19 -5.76
C PHE A 65 23.43 -0.59 -7.22
N VAL A 66 24.26 -1.59 -7.45
CA VAL A 66 24.62 -2.02 -8.80
C VAL A 66 24.16 -3.45 -8.97
N LEU A 67 23.30 -3.68 -9.95
CA LEU A 67 22.99 -5.02 -10.44
C LEU A 67 24.13 -5.46 -11.38
N ARG A 68 24.54 -6.70 -11.26
CA ARG A 68 25.58 -7.31 -12.11
C ARG A 68 24.91 -8.23 -13.12
N SER A 69 25.45 -8.26 -14.32
CA SER A 69 25.01 -9.22 -15.32
C SER A 69 25.53 -10.62 -14.96
N ASP A 70 24.71 -11.64 -15.24
CA ASP A 70 25.13 -13.04 -15.13
C ASP A 70 26.03 -13.47 -16.30
N ASP A 71 25.94 -12.80 -17.45
CA ASP A 71 26.51 -13.22 -18.72
C ASP A 71 27.65 -12.29 -19.22
N SER A 72 27.85 -11.14 -18.62
CA SER A 72 28.82 -10.14 -19.09
C SER A 72 29.41 -9.31 -17.94
N ALA A 73 30.39 -8.46 -18.27
CA ALA A 73 30.96 -7.50 -17.31
C ALA A 73 30.07 -6.25 -17.09
N ASP A 74 28.90 -6.20 -17.71
CA ASP A 74 28.03 -5.04 -17.64
C ASP A 74 27.33 -4.92 -16.29
N THR A 75 26.99 -3.70 -15.98
CA THR A 75 26.34 -3.35 -14.73
C THR A 75 25.16 -2.42 -14.98
N LEU A 76 24.11 -2.59 -14.19
CA LEU A 76 22.95 -1.71 -14.14
C LEU A 76 22.94 -0.98 -12.80
N CYS A 77 23.01 0.34 -12.83
CA CYS A 77 22.87 1.13 -11.61
C CYS A 77 21.39 1.29 -11.27
N VAL A 78 21.05 0.99 -10.02
CA VAL A 78 19.71 1.15 -9.49
C VAL A 78 19.76 2.17 -8.36
N ARG A 79 18.80 3.06 -8.37
CA ARG A 79 18.52 3.97 -7.26
C ARG A 79 17.19 3.57 -6.64
N ALA A 80 17.19 3.16 -5.38
CA ALA A 80 15.98 2.96 -4.61
C ALA A 80 15.59 4.29 -3.96
N ILE A 81 14.34 4.69 -4.14
CA ILE A 81 13.77 5.86 -3.48
C ILE A 81 12.62 5.36 -2.63
N VAL A 82 12.68 5.66 -1.34
CA VAL A 82 11.64 5.32 -0.37
C VAL A 82 10.99 6.61 0.07
N SER A 83 9.69 6.71 -0.07
CA SER A 83 8.92 7.86 0.40
C SER A 83 7.69 7.39 1.16
N ASP A 84 7.23 8.23 2.07
CA ASP A 84 5.93 8.07 2.69
C ASP A 84 4.88 8.68 1.77
N GLY A 85 3.84 7.90 1.44
CA GLY A 85 2.74 8.36 0.60
C GLY A 85 2.93 8.11 -0.91
N ILE A 86 1.91 8.51 -1.67
CA ILE A 86 1.73 8.17 -3.09
C ILE A 86 2.41 9.17 -4.02
N ASN A 87 2.65 10.38 -3.53
CA ASN A 87 3.23 11.47 -4.29
C ASN A 87 4.73 11.59 -4.02
N VAL A 88 5.54 11.19 -4.97
CA VAL A 88 7.00 11.40 -4.92
C VAL A 88 7.32 12.67 -5.70
N SER A 89 7.54 13.76 -4.98
CA SER A 89 8.24 14.93 -5.52
C SER A 89 9.73 14.61 -5.53
N GLY A 90 10.34 14.53 -6.68
CA GLY A 90 11.78 14.24 -6.80
C GLY A 90 12.18 13.61 -8.12
N PHE A 91 11.21 13.32 -8.98
CA PHE A 91 11.43 13.12 -10.40
C PHE A 91 11.15 14.44 -11.11
N GLU A 92 12.16 15.01 -11.75
CA GLU A 92 11.97 16.15 -12.65
C GLU A 92 11.09 15.69 -13.83
N GLY A 93 9.81 15.97 -13.74
CA GLY A 93 8.79 15.65 -14.73
C GLY A 93 7.46 15.46 -14.01
N GLU A 94 6.65 16.52 -13.93
CA GLU A 94 5.32 16.54 -13.36
C GLU A 94 4.36 15.60 -14.13
N GLN A 95 4.48 14.32 -13.91
CA GLN A 95 3.42 13.38 -14.22
C GLN A 95 3.16 12.60 -12.94
N ALA A 96 2.02 12.84 -12.34
CA ALA A 96 1.52 12.00 -11.27
C ALA A 96 1.64 10.53 -11.71
N LEU A 97 2.47 9.77 -11.01
CA LEU A 97 2.65 8.34 -11.24
C LEU A 97 1.35 7.62 -10.84
N THR A 98 0.39 7.64 -11.77
CA THR A 98 -0.90 7.00 -11.56
C THR A 98 -0.89 5.60 -12.14
N ARG A 99 -1.28 4.61 -11.29
CA ARG A 99 -1.81 3.27 -11.69
C ARG A 99 -0.83 2.07 -11.51
N ALA A 100 -0.78 1.21 -10.63
CA ALA A 100 -1.77 0.46 -9.87
C ALA A 100 -2.16 1.38 -8.77
N THR A 101 -3.40 1.63 -8.68
CA THR A 101 -3.83 2.82 -8.03
C THR A 101 -3.85 2.50 -6.55
N PRO A 102 -2.85 2.94 -5.76
CA PRO A 102 -3.06 3.02 -4.34
C PRO A 102 -4.40 3.70 -4.13
N VAL A 103 -5.16 3.18 -3.22
CA VAL A 103 -6.50 3.68 -2.98
C VAL A 103 -6.37 5.10 -2.44
N GLY A 104 -6.99 6.04 -3.11
CA GLY A 104 -6.94 7.45 -2.76
C GLY A 104 -8.33 8.05 -2.73
N LYS A 105 -8.35 9.37 -2.63
CA LYS A 105 -9.55 10.18 -2.50
C LYS A 105 -10.60 9.92 -3.59
N ASP A 106 -10.17 9.72 -4.83
CA ASP A 106 -11.07 9.67 -5.98
C ASP A 106 -11.40 8.24 -6.41
N ASN A 107 -10.83 7.24 -5.73
CA ASN A 107 -10.93 5.85 -6.11
C ASN A 107 -11.04 4.89 -4.93
N PHE A 108 -11.61 5.34 -3.80
CA PHE A 108 -11.87 4.44 -2.69
C PHE A 108 -12.82 3.31 -3.11
N TYR A 109 -12.70 2.18 -2.45
CA TYR A 109 -13.54 1.01 -2.71
C TYR A 109 -15.02 1.31 -2.46
N ASP A 110 -15.91 0.66 -3.20
CA ASP A 110 -17.38 0.85 -3.07
C ASP A 110 -17.92 0.42 -1.70
N LYS A 111 -17.18 -0.41 -1.01
CA LYS A 111 -17.52 -0.91 0.34
C LYS A 111 -16.27 -1.24 1.14
N PHE A 112 -16.40 -1.17 2.44
CA PHE A 112 -15.43 -1.69 3.40
C PHE A 112 -16.13 -2.60 4.41
N HIS A 113 -15.36 -3.47 5.03
CA HIS A 113 -15.85 -4.29 6.14
C HIS A 113 -15.55 -3.63 7.46
N VAL A 114 -16.45 -3.77 8.44
CA VAL A 114 -16.27 -3.20 9.77
C VAL A 114 -16.64 -4.19 10.87
N LEU A 115 -15.76 -4.28 11.85
CA LEU A 115 -15.99 -4.91 13.15
C LEU A 115 -16.18 -3.82 14.21
N ALA A 116 -17.09 -4.04 15.14
CA ALA A 116 -17.17 -3.20 16.33
C ALA A 116 -17.18 -4.05 17.61
N TYR A 117 -16.51 -3.52 18.59
CA TYR A 117 -16.50 -4.04 19.95
C TYR A 117 -16.97 -2.95 20.90
N TRP A 118 -17.56 -3.34 22.01
CA TRP A 118 -18.10 -2.42 22.97
C TRP A 118 -17.74 -2.82 24.41
N SER A 119 -17.79 -1.85 25.30
CA SER A 119 -17.71 -2.04 26.73
C SER A 119 -18.92 -1.41 27.41
N LYS A 120 -19.16 -1.79 28.62
CA LYS A 120 -20.18 -1.20 29.47
C LYS A 120 -19.57 -0.78 30.80
N ASN A 121 -19.91 0.42 31.28
CA ASN A 121 -19.48 0.94 32.60
C ASN A 121 -17.94 0.95 32.77
N GLY A 122 -17.18 1.32 31.74
CA GLY A 122 -15.72 1.47 31.82
C GLY A 122 -14.93 0.16 31.92
N THR A 123 -15.51 -0.96 31.53
CA THR A 123 -14.78 -2.22 31.31
C THR A 123 -13.99 -2.18 30.02
N SER A 124 -13.17 -3.19 29.75
CA SER A 124 -12.44 -3.27 28.47
C SER A 124 -13.39 -3.33 27.27
N VAL A 125 -13.02 -2.68 26.16
CA VAL A 125 -13.80 -2.69 24.91
C VAL A 125 -13.50 -3.98 24.15
N ASP A 126 -14.11 -5.08 24.53
CA ASP A 126 -13.81 -6.43 24.04
C ASP A 126 -15.05 -7.26 23.67
N GLN A 127 -16.25 -6.75 23.99
CA GLN A 127 -17.47 -7.47 23.64
C GLN A 127 -17.85 -7.20 22.18
N PHE A 128 -17.99 -8.25 21.44
CA PHE A 128 -18.37 -8.19 20.03
C PHE A 128 -19.77 -7.61 19.83
N TYR A 129 -19.90 -6.68 18.90
CA TYR A 129 -21.14 -6.01 18.59
C TYR A 129 -21.53 -6.06 17.12
N MET A 130 -20.60 -5.80 16.22
CA MET A 130 -20.86 -5.61 14.79
C MET A 130 -19.85 -6.39 13.95
N ASN A 131 -20.35 -6.98 12.85
CA ASN A 131 -19.56 -7.61 11.79
C ASN A 131 -20.35 -7.50 10.48
N THR A 132 -20.06 -6.48 9.68
CA THR A 132 -20.87 -6.16 8.51
C THR A 132 -20.07 -5.33 7.51
N ASN A 133 -20.61 -5.20 6.30
CA ASN A 133 -20.09 -4.25 5.34
C ASN A 133 -20.79 -2.89 5.49
N ALA A 134 -20.07 -1.85 5.10
CA ALA A 134 -20.61 -0.52 4.91
C ALA A 134 -20.36 -0.05 3.48
N SER A 135 -21.35 0.61 2.88
CA SER A 135 -21.30 1.12 1.52
C SER A 135 -21.61 2.60 1.50
N ASN A 136 -21.08 3.30 0.49
CA ASN A 136 -21.31 4.71 0.30
C ASN A 136 -22.78 4.98 -0.11
N THR A 137 -23.45 5.82 0.66
CA THR A 137 -24.83 6.26 0.38
C THR A 137 -24.91 7.74 0.00
N GLY A 138 -23.79 8.33 -0.42
CA GLY A 138 -23.63 9.71 -0.82
C GLY A 138 -22.87 10.55 0.20
N ALA A 139 -23.50 10.96 1.29
CA ALA A 139 -22.86 11.82 2.29
C ALA A 139 -22.25 11.04 3.47
N ILE A 140 -22.63 9.79 3.63
CA ILE A 140 -22.19 8.90 4.70
C ILE A 140 -22.03 7.47 4.18
N TRP A 141 -21.39 6.63 4.97
CA TRP A 141 -21.30 5.21 4.75
C TRP A 141 -22.23 4.49 5.72
N SER A 142 -23.15 3.70 5.18
CA SER A 142 -24.17 2.99 5.93
C SER A 142 -23.92 1.48 5.91
N THR A 143 -24.17 0.82 7.04
CA THR A 143 -24.07 -0.62 7.16
C THR A 143 -25.22 -1.35 6.45
N GLU A 144 -24.96 -2.57 5.99
CA GLU A 144 -25.99 -3.44 5.38
C GLU A 144 -27.15 -3.74 6.34
N GLN A 145 -26.86 -3.80 7.65
CA GLN A 145 -27.85 -3.92 8.72
C GLN A 145 -27.81 -2.69 9.59
N ILE A 146 -28.94 -2.30 10.15
CA ILE A 146 -29.03 -1.14 11.03
C ILE A 146 -28.51 -1.52 12.42
N TYR A 147 -27.56 -0.72 12.93
CA TYR A 147 -27.02 -0.82 14.28
C TYR A 147 -27.28 0.48 15.03
N TYR A 148 -27.73 0.39 16.26
CA TYR A 148 -28.07 1.54 17.08
C TYR A 148 -27.04 1.77 18.19
N TRP A 149 -26.94 3.01 18.62
CA TRP A 149 -26.14 3.37 19.77
C TRP A 149 -26.86 2.94 21.07
N PRO A 150 -26.22 2.16 21.98
CA PRO A 150 -26.91 1.62 23.15
C PRO A 150 -27.03 2.57 24.34
N GLY A 151 -26.36 3.73 24.30
CA GLY A 151 -26.41 4.73 25.34
C GLY A 151 -25.06 5.07 25.98
N ALA A 152 -25.06 6.12 26.80
CA ALA A 152 -23.84 6.75 27.32
C ALA A 152 -23.04 5.88 28.31
N ASP A 153 -23.60 4.78 28.80
CA ASP A 153 -22.90 3.80 29.65
C ASP A 153 -22.04 2.81 28.87
N HIS A 154 -21.98 2.98 27.54
CA HIS A 154 -21.20 2.14 26.63
C HIS A 154 -20.09 2.94 25.93
N SER A 155 -19.01 2.27 25.56
CA SER A 155 -17.95 2.75 24.69
C SER A 155 -17.74 1.77 23.55
N PHE A 156 -17.37 2.28 22.38
CA PHE A 156 -17.14 1.49 21.17
C PHE A 156 -15.74 1.68 20.63
N GLN A 157 -15.23 0.63 20.00
CA GLN A 157 -14.05 0.70 19.12
C GLN A 157 -14.34 -0.03 17.82
N PHE A 158 -13.99 0.61 16.72
CA PHE A 158 -14.23 0.10 15.36
C PHE A 158 -12.92 -0.26 14.68
N TYR A 159 -12.97 -1.34 13.90
CA TYR A 159 -11.89 -1.84 13.06
C TYR A 159 -12.45 -2.09 11.68
N ALA A 160 -11.90 -1.43 10.67
CA ALA A 160 -12.39 -1.53 9.30
C ALA A 160 -11.26 -1.85 8.34
N TRP A 161 -11.60 -2.50 7.22
CA TRP A 161 -10.66 -2.77 6.14
C TRP A 161 -11.35 -2.79 4.78
N ALA A 162 -10.58 -2.47 3.76
CA ALA A 162 -10.95 -2.58 2.36
C ALA A 162 -9.72 -3.02 1.52
N PRO A 163 -9.92 -3.68 0.38
CA PRO A 163 -11.19 -4.22 -0.12
C PRO A 163 -11.67 -5.44 0.69
N THR A 164 -12.92 -5.78 0.54
CA THR A 164 -13.53 -6.92 1.27
C THR A 164 -13.25 -8.27 0.61
N ASP A 165 -12.75 -8.26 -0.61
CA ASP A 165 -12.58 -9.40 -1.51
C ASP A 165 -11.17 -9.50 -2.12
N ALA A 166 -10.15 -8.93 -1.47
CA ALA A 166 -8.77 -9.06 -1.95
C ALA A 166 -8.34 -10.53 -2.01
N GLY A 167 -7.78 -10.93 -3.14
CA GLY A 167 -7.15 -12.23 -3.29
C GLY A 167 -6.05 -12.42 -2.24
N GLY A 168 -5.98 -13.58 -1.62
CA GLY A 168 -5.01 -13.88 -0.57
C GLY A 168 -5.32 -13.31 0.81
N LEU A 169 -6.33 -12.46 0.95
CA LEU A 169 -6.76 -11.92 2.24
C LEU A 169 -7.70 -12.88 2.96
N THR A 170 -7.34 -13.25 4.18
CA THR A 170 -8.21 -14.00 5.09
C THR A 170 -8.61 -13.09 6.23
N THR A 171 -9.89 -12.87 6.37
CA THR A 171 -10.51 -12.01 7.37
C THR A 171 -10.68 -12.71 8.71
N PRO A 172 -10.92 -12.00 9.81
CA PRO A 172 -11.14 -12.61 11.12
C PRO A 172 -12.27 -13.64 11.11
N SER A 173 -11.95 -14.87 11.50
CA SER A 173 -12.93 -15.99 11.57
C SER A 173 -13.60 -16.12 12.93
N SER A 174 -13.13 -15.37 13.91
CA SER A 174 -13.63 -15.40 15.29
C SER A 174 -13.99 -13.98 15.73
N PRO A 175 -15.10 -13.79 16.48
CA PRO A 175 -15.44 -12.50 17.05
C PRO A 175 -14.38 -11.88 17.97
N SER A 176 -13.44 -12.66 18.46
CA SER A 176 -12.33 -12.17 19.31
C SER A 176 -11.09 -11.75 18.49
N SER A 177 -11.01 -12.11 17.22
CA SER A 177 -9.84 -11.81 16.40
C SER A 177 -9.95 -10.46 15.71
N LYS A 178 -8.88 -9.68 15.78
CA LYS A 178 -8.69 -8.40 15.08
C LYS A 178 -7.54 -8.51 14.07
N GLU A 179 -7.35 -9.71 13.53
CA GLU A 179 -6.21 -10.04 12.66
C GLU A 179 -6.65 -10.30 11.23
N LEU A 180 -5.94 -9.72 10.30
CA LEU A 180 -6.02 -9.98 8.88
C LEU A 180 -4.81 -10.83 8.49
N LYS A 181 -5.04 -12.01 7.88
CA LYS A 181 -3.95 -12.79 7.31
C LYS A 181 -3.89 -12.52 5.82
N TYR A 182 -2.72 -12.25 5.30
CA TYR A 182 -2.54 -11.95 3.89
C TYR A 182 -1.38 -12.73 3.30
N THR A 183 -1.65 -13.32 2.15
CA THR A 183 -0.64 -13.92 1.28
C THR A 183 -0.67 -13.15 -0.04
N VAL A 184 0.43 -12.53 -0.39
CA VAL A 184 0.55 -11.71 -1.61
C VAL A 184 0.28 -12.59 -2.83
N PRO A 185 -0.68 -12.26 -3.69
CA PRO A 185 -0.92 -12.98 -4.93
C PRO A 185 0.31 -12.97 -5.84
N ALA A 186 0.52 -14.05 -6.58
CA ALA A 186 1.69 -14.20 -7.45
C ALA A 186 1.69 -13.21 -8.63
N ASP A 187 0.51 -12.94 -9.18
CA ASP A 187 0.33 -11.96 -10.25
C ASP A 187 0.14 -10.55 -9.66
N ALA A 188 0.93 -9.59 -10.13
CA ALA A 188 0.83 -8.21 -9.69
C ALA A 188 -0.56 -7.58 -9.96
N ALA A 189 -1.24 -8.00 -11.03
CA ALA A 189 -2.59 -7.53 -11.35
C ALA A 189 -3.65 -7.94 -10.31
N ASP A 190 -3.42 -9.04 -9.60
CA ASP A 190 -4.30 -9.54 -8.54
C ASP A 190 -3.97 -8.94 -7.16
N GLN A 191 -2.84 -8.27 -7.03
CA GLN A 191 -2.43 -7.64 -5.79
C GLN A 191 -3.24 -6.36 -5.56
N LYS A 192 -3.92 -6.27 -4.44
CA LYS A 192 -4.73 -5.11 -4.07
C LYS A 192 -4.06 -4.31 -2.97
N ASP A 193 -4.29 -3.02 -3.00
CA ASP A 193 -3.90 -2.13 -1.93
C ASP A 193 -4.85 -2.29 -0.75
N ILE A 194 -4.38 -2.90 0.31
CA ILE A 194 -5.19 -3.15 1.51
C ILE A 194 -5.06 -1.95 2.43
N VAL A 195 -6.21 -1.41 2.81
CA VAL A 195 -6.29 -0.28 3.74
C VAL A 195 -7.09 -0.65 4.98
N VAL A 196 -6.68 -0.13 6.13
CA VAL A 196 -7.33 -0.39 7.42
C VAL A 196 -7.57 0.90 8.19
N ALA A 197 -8.64 0.93 8.97
CA ALA A 197 -8.92 2.00 9.91
C ALA A 197 -9.23 1.41 11.29
N THR A 198 -8.72 2.06 12.34
CA THR A 198 -9.00 1.72 13.74
C THR A 198 -9.32 3.02 14.47
N THR A 199 -10.43 3.05 15.18
CA THR A 199 -10.81 4.22 15.97
C THR A 199 -10.24 4.17 17.39
N ASN A 200 -10.14 5.33 18.02
CA ASN A 200 -10.13 5.40 19.48
C ASN A 200 -11.51 4.98 20.02
N GLU A 201 -11.63 4.89 21.34
CA GLU A 201 -12.93 4.65 21.97
C GLU A 201 -13.90 5.80 21.69
N ILE A 202 -15.13 5.45 21.32
CA ILE A 202 -16.22 6.37 20.98
C ILE A 202 -17.37 6.11 21.96
N PRO A 203 -17.95 7.15 22.58
CA PRO A 203 -19.09 7.00 23.47
C PRO A 203 -20.31 6.37 22.76
N GLY A 204 -21.03 5.50 23.46
CA GLY A 204 -22.19 4.78 22.93
C GLY A 204 -23.47 5.63 22.78
N ASN A 205 -23.42 6.91 23.04
CA ASN A 205 -24.47 7.88 22.75
C ASN A 205 -24.06 8.87 21.65
N ASN A 206 -23.07 8.51 20.83
CA ASN A 206 -22.68 9.31 19.69
C ASN A 206 -23.84 9.38 18.66
N ASN A 207 -24.08 10.54 18.09
CA ASN A 207 -25.11 10.77 17.05
C ASN A 207 -24.49 11.33 15.75
N ALA A 208 -23.19 11.36 15.67
CA ALA A 208 -22.46 11.77 14.46
C ALA A 208 -21.90 10.56 13.72
N ALA A 209 -21.55 10.75 12.46
CA ALA A 209 -20.84 9.74 11.70
C ALA A 209 -19.48 9.42 12.37
N VAL A 210 -19.16 8.13 12.52
CA VAL A 210 -17.89 7.67 13.07
C VAL A 210 -16.78 8.00 12.07
N PRO A 211 -15.78 8.81 12.42
CA PRO A 211 -14.68 9.13 11.52
C PRO A 211 -13.76 7.90 11.39
N LEU A 212 -13.54 7.44 10.17
CA LEU A 212 -12.60 6.39 9.83
C LEU A 212 -11.47 6.97 9.00
N THR A 213 -10.26 6.91 9.55
CA THR A 213 -9.04 7.25 8.82
C THR A 213 -8.38 5.96 8.38
N PHE A 214 -8.49 5.65 7.09
CA PHE A 214 -7.87 4.47 6.53
C PHE A 214 -6.37 4.71 6.30
N LYS A 215 -5.59 3.68 6.50
CA LYS A 215 -4.13 3.65 6.29
C LYS A 215 -3.78 2.47 5.41
N HIS A 216 -2.85 2.68 4.48
CA HIS A 216 -2.26 1.59 3.71
C HIS A 216 -1.44 0.67 4.61
N ILE A 217 -1.57 -0.63 4.42
CA ILE A 217 -0.80 -1.63 5.17
C ILE A 217 0.17 -2.42 4.30
N CYS A 218 0.18 -2.18 3.00
CA CYS A 218 1.11 -2.74 2.03
C CYS A 218 2.14 -1.70 1.58
N THR A 219 3.21 -2.15 0.94
CA THR A 219 4.24 -1.33 0.30
C THR A 219 4.12 -1.45 -1.22
N ALA A 220 3.92 -0.34 -1.90
CA ALA A 220 3.91 -0.30 -3.35
C ALA A 220 5.35 -0.27 -3.90
N VAL A 221 5.70 -1.17 -4.82
CA VAL A 221 7.00 -1.20 -5.50
C VAL A 221 6.79 -1.02 -6.99
N ARG A 222 7.44 -0.01 -7.55
CA ARG A 222 7.35 0.37 -8.97
C ARG A 222 8.75 0.50 -9.56
N PHE A 223 8.85 0.33 -10.86
CA PHE A 223 10.08 0.49 -11.60
C PHE A 223 9.94 1.61 -12.62
N ALA A 224 10.97 2.44 -12.71
CA ALA A 224 11.05 3.51 -13.69
C ALA A 224 12.45 3.58 -14.30
N VAL A 225 12.57 4.09 -15.51
CA VAL A 225 13.86 4.30 -16.15
C VAL A 225 14.52 5.58 -15.65
N GLY A 226 15.84 5.53 -15.50
CA GLY A 226 16.65 6.71 -15.30
C GLY A 226 17.02 7.38 -16.63
N SER A 227 17.40 8.66 -16.56
CA SER A 227 17.79 9.49 -17.72
C SER A 227 19.02 8.99 -18.51
N GLN A 228 19.72 7.97 -18.01
CA GLN A 228 20.91 7.39 -18.63
C GLN A 228 20.67 5.95 -19.10
N MET A 229 19.43 5.55 -19.31
CA MET A 229 19.11 4.24 -19.86
C MET A 229 19.62 4.11 -21.29
N GLN A 230 20.18 2.95 -21.64
CA GLN A 230 20.63 2.69 -23.01
C GLN A 230 19.48 2.26 -23.92
N PRO A 231 19.62 2.45 -25.24
CA PRO A 231 18.70 1.88 -26.22
C PRO A 231 18.66 0.36 -26.13
N GLY A 232 17.46 -0.20 -26.13
CA GLY A 232 17.26 -1.64 -26.02
C GLY A 232 15.84 -1.98 -25.60
N GLN A 233 15.66 -3.11 -24.94
CA GLN A 233 14.36 -3.56 -24.47
C GLN A 233 14.42 -4.16 -23.08
N ILE A 234 13.64 -3.64 -22.14
CA ILE A 234 13.40 -4.26 -20.84
C ILE A 234 12.33 -5.33 -21.03
N LYS A 235 12.72 -6.58 -20.90
CA LYS A 235 11.83 -7.74 -21.07
C LYS A 235 10.99 -8.03 -19.84
N SER A 236 11.61 -7.92 -18.67
CA SER A 236 10.93 -8.18 -17.42
C SER A 236 11.67 -7.57 -16.23
N VAL A 237 10.92 -7.38 -15.16
CA VAL A 237 11.44 -7.06 -13.82
C VAL A 237 10.90 -8.08 -12.83
N ALA A 238 11.69 -8.39 -11.79
CA ALA A 238 11.25 -9.30 -10.74
C ALA A 238 11.84 -8.91 -9.37
N LEU A 239 11.04 -9.13 -8.35
CA LEU A 239 11.44 -9.18 -6.94
C LEU A 239 11.55 -10.65 -6.56
N LYS A 240 12.71 -11.09 -6.10
CA LYS A 240 12.98 -12.49 -5.81
C LYS A 240 13.33 -12.70 -4.35
N GLY A 241 12.88 -13.82 -3.79
CA GLY A 241 13.21 -14.21 -2.42
C GLY A 241 12.62 -13.30 -1.35
N VAL A 242 11.51 -12.61 -1.63
CA VAL A 242 10.86 -11.69 -0.69
C VAL A 242 9.77 -12.39 0.11
N LYS A 243 9.57 -11.99 1.36
CA LYS A 243 8.50 -12.55 2.20
C LYS A 243 7.13 -12.24 1.60
N ASN A 244 6.28 -13.27 1.52
CA ASN A 244 5.01 -13.19 0.80
C ASN A 244 3.76 -13.37 1.67
N ALA A 245 3.90 -13.68 2.95
CA ALA A 245 2.76 -13.91 3.83
C ALA A 245 2.98 -13.33 5.23
N GLY A 246 1.90 -12.89 5.85
CA GLY A 246 1.93 -12.36 7.20
C GLY A 246 0.53 -12.18 7.81
N THR A 247 0.53 -11.79 9.07
CA THR A 247 -0.66 -11.45 9.83
C THR A 247 -0.54 -9.99 10.29
N TYR A 248 -1.54 -9.19 9.94
CA TYR A 248 -1.67 -7.81 10.38
C TYR A 248 -2.64 -7.73 11.55
N ASN A 249 -2.21 -7.18 12.66
CA ASN A 249 -3.07 -6.97 13.82
C ASN A 249 -3.60 -5.53 13.80
N MET A 250 -4.91 -5.38 13.55
CA MET A 250 -5.56 -4.07 13.47
C MET A 250 -5.58 -3.31 14.78
N ALA A 251 -5.45 -4.00 15.93
CA ALA A 251 -5.49 -3.34 17.23
C ALA A 251 -4.20 -2.58 17.56
N ASN A 252 -3.06 -3.04 17.06
CA ASN A 252 -1.77 -2.39 17.31
C ASN A 252 -1.08 -1.87 16.03
N GLY A 253 -1.68 -2.10 14.86
CA GLY A 253 -1.16 -1.63 13.59
C GLY A 253 0.14 -2.30 13.14
N ALA A 254 0.40 -3.54 13.54
CA ALA A 254 1.67 -4.22 13.30
C ALA A 254 1.50 -5.49 12.44
N TRP A 255 2.49 -5.72 11.57
CA TRP A 255 2.66 -6.96 10.84
C TRP A 255 3.52 -7.97 11.63
N THR A 256 3.08 -9.22 11.61
CA THR A 256 3.92 -10.39 11.93
C THR A 256 4.09 -11.20 10.65
N LEU A 257 5.29 -11.17 10.07
CA LEU A 257 5.58 -11.84 8.81
C LEU A 257 5.95 -13.30 9.03
N GLY A 258 5.50 -14.16 8.10
CA GLY A 258 5.96 -15.55 8.01
C GLY A 258 7.39 -15.64 7.49
N ASP A 259 7.92 -16.86 7.45
CA ASP A 259 9.27 -17.12 6.92
C ASP A 259 9.27 -17.52 5.44
N ALA A 260 8.12 -17.85 4.89
CA ALA A 260 7.99 -18.20 3.47
C ALA A 260 8.32 -17.00 2.57
N THR A 261 9.08 -17.27 1.52
CA THR A 261 9.43 -16.29 0.48
C THR A 261 8.88 -16.72 -0.87
N ALA A 262 8.71 -15.76 -1.76
CA ALA A 262 8.29 -16.00 -3.13
C ALA A 262 8.98 -15.03 -4.10
N ASP A 263 8.85 -15.34 -5.38
CA ASP A 263 9.29 -14.50 -6.49
C ASP A 263 8.08 -13.86 -7.15
N PHE A 264 8.19 -12.58 -7.46
CA PHE A 264 7.16 -11.83 -8.16
C PHE A 264 7.78 -11.21 -9.40
N SER A 265 7.17 -11.43 -10.56
CA SER A 265 7.73 -10.95 -11.82
C SER A 265 6.66 -10.36 -12.72
N GLN A 266 7.08 -9.43 -13.57
CA GLN A 266 6.27 -8.85 -14.61
C GLN A 266 7.01 -8.86 -15.93
N THR A 267 6.36 -9.37 -16.99
CA THR A 267 6.83 -9.25 -18.36
C THR A 267 6.39 -7.89 -18.91
N LEU A 268 7.29 -7.16 -19.52
CA LEU A 268 7.08 -5.76 -19.90
C LEU A 268 7.19 -5.52 -21.41
N ASP A 269 8.22 -6.05 -22.05
CA ASP A 269 8.59 -5.74 -23.44
C ASP A 269 8.68 -4.23 -23.72
N LYS A 270 9.19 -3.46 -22.75
CA LYS A 270 9.33 -2.00 -22.83
C LYS A 270 10.58 -1.64 -23.62
N GLU A 271 10.41 -1.01 -24.77
CA GLU A 271 11.53 -0.44 -25.54
C GLU A 271 12.08 0.80 -24.84
N THR A 272 13.40 0.95 -24.89
CA THR A 272 14.14 2.13 -24.45
C THR A 272 14.94 2.68 -25.61
N THR A 273 14.95 4.01 -25.77
CA THR A 273 15.58 4.72 -26.88
C THR A 273 16.89 5.40 -26.48
N GLY A 274 17.15 5.47 -25.18
CA GLY A 274 18.25 6.22 -24.60
C GLY A 274 17.93 7.71 -24.39
N ASN A 275 16.70 8.13 -24.67
CA ASN A 275 16.22 9.49 -24.50
C ASN A 275 15.01 9.56 -23.55
N GLU A 276 14.78 8.53 -22.77
CA GLU A 276 13.70 8.51 -21.79
C GLU A 276 13.92 9.62 -20.75
N GLY A 277 12.80 10.18 -20.31
CA GLY A 277 12.78 11.08 -19.17
C GLY A 277 13.19 10.35 -17.90
N ASN A 278 13.81 11.06 -16.98
CA ASN A 278 14.10 10.50 -15.66
C ASN A 278 12.77 10.26 -14.90
N GLY A 279 12.50 9.00 -14.57
CA GLY A 279 11.27 8.58 -13.91
C GLY A 279 10.16 8.07 -14.83
N ASP A 280 10.42 7.94 -16.15
CA ASP A 280 9.45 7.29 -17.04
C ASP A 280 9.17 5.87 -16.56
N GLU A 281 7.90 5.60 -16.27
CA GLU A 281 7.47 4.35 -15.69
C GLU A 281 7.58 3.20 -16.68
N ILE A 282 8.12 2.08 -16.21
CA ILE A 282 8.27 0.86 -17.01
C ILE A 282 7.33 -0.26 -16.59
N THR A 283 6.91 -0.28 -15.32
CA THR A 283 5.84 -1.17 -14.88
C THR A 283 4.50 -0.58 -15.33
N SER A 284 3.61 -1.44 -15.85
CA SER A 284 2.27 -0.97 -16.21
C SER A 284 1.52 -0.48 -14.98
N ALA A 285 0.44 0.24 -15.25
CA ALA A 285 -0.46 0.72 -14.20
C ALA A 285 -0.98 -0.38 -13.26
N GLU A 286 -1.26 -1.55 -13.83
CA GLU A 286 -1.74 -2.73 -13.13
C GLU A 286 -0.58 -3.58 -12.59
N GLY A 287 0.65 -3.18 -12.85
CA GLY A 287 1.87 -3.90 -12.52
C GLY A 287 2.64 -3.35 -11.32
N THR A 288 2.04 -2.50 -10.50
CA THR A 288 2.62 -2.15 -9.21
C THR A 288 2.60 -3.37 -8.29
N PHE A 289 3.76 -3.76 -7.78
CA PHE A 289 3.81 -4.82 -6.79
C PHE A 289 3.37 -4.27 -5.44
N MET A 290 2.25 -4.77 -4.91
CA MET A 290 1.76 -4.45 -3.56
C MET A 290 2.28 -5.48 -2.57
N MET A 291 3.40 -5.16 -1.94
CA MET A 291 4.17 -6.08 -1.11
C MET A 291 3.93 -5.86 0.38
N LEU A 292 4.32 -6.83 1.20
CA LEU A 292 4.35 -6.65 2.66
C LEU A 292 5.53 -5.75 3.05
N PRO A 293 5.33 -4.78 3.95
CA PRO A 293 6.44 -4.03 4.54
C PRO A 293 7.40 -4.97 5.24
N GLN A 294 8.68 -4.98 4.84
CA GLN A 294 9.64 -5.94 5.35
C GLN A 294 11.08 -5.44 5.27
N ILE A 295 11.91 -5.94 6.19
CA ILE A 295 13.34 -5.98 5.99
C ILE A 295 13.61 -7.13 5.04
N LEU A 296 14.23 -6.84 3.91
CA LEU A 296 14.48 -7.84 2.87
C LEU A 296 15.37 -8.97 3.41
N PRO A 297 15.06 -10.24 3.12
CA PRO A 297 15.96 -11.35 3.35
C PRO A 297 17.34 -11.13 2.68
N ALA A 298 18.39 -11.73 3.24
CA ALA A 298 19.75 -11.50 2.76
C ALA A 298 19.99 -11.96 1.31
N ASP A 299 19.19 -12.90 0.84
CA ASP A 299 19.21 -13.46 -0.52
C ASP A 299 18.13 -12.86 -1.43
N ALA A 300 17.36 -11.89 -0.93
CA ALA A 300 16.40 -11.18 -1.77
C ALA A 300 17.14 -10.37 -2.84
N MET A 301 16.59 -10.35 -4.05
CA MET A 301 17.20 -9.64 -5.15
C MET A 301 16.18 -9.03 -6.11
N ILE A 302 16.61 -7.99 -6.80
CA ILE A 302 15.93 -7.46 -7.97
C ILE A 302 16.57 -8.09 -9.21
N LYS A 303 15.74 -8.64 -10.09
CA LYS A 303 16.19 -9.14 -11.40
C LYS A 303 15.55 -8.30 -12.49
N VAL A 304 16.39 -7.83 -13.41
CA VAL A 304 15.97 -7.13 -14.62
C VAL A 304 16.49 -7.91 -15.84
N VAL A 305 15.62 -8.19 -16.77
CA VAL A 305 16.01 -8.76 -18.08
C VAL A 305 15.98 -7.65 -19.11
N PHE A 306 17.15 -7.33 -19.63
CA PHE A 306 17.33 -6.27 -20.63
C PHE A 306 18.08 -6.81 -21.83
N THR A 307 17.65 -6.44 -23.02
CA THR A 307 18.34 -6.73 -24.28
C THR A 307 18.79 -5.42 -24.89
N ASN A 308 20.08 -5.28 -25.13
CA ASN A 308 20.67 -4.12 -25.79
C ASN A 308 20.26 -4.08 -27.28
N ALA A 309 20.08 -2.88 -27.84
CA ALA A 309 19.78 -2.68 -29.26
C ALA A 309 20.87 -3.15 -30.21
N SER A 310 22.09 -3.37 -29.70
CA SER A 310 23.23 -3.87 -30.47
C SER A 310 23.28 -5.39 -30.59
N GLY A 311 22.39 -6.13 -29.95
CA GLY A 311 22.30 -7.61 -29.97
C GLY A 311 23.13 -8.28 -28.90
#